data_c09f76715c8be13f065c80f1c7fb69b8
#
_entry.id   c09f76715c8be13f065c80f1c7fb69b8
#
_cell.length_a   1.000
_cell.length_b   1.000
_cell.length_c   1.000
_cell.angle_alpha   90.00
_cell.angle_beta   90.00
_cell.angle_gamma   90.00
#
_symmetry.space_group_name_H-M   'P 1'
#
loop_
_entity.id
_entity.type
_entity.pdbx_description
1 polymer ?
#
loop_
_entity_poly.entity_id
_entity_poly.type
_entity_poly.pdbx_seq_one_letter_code
_entity_poly.pdbx_strand_id
1 'polypeptide(L)'
;VHSGTKKFTYKDMFHIPFSKRGIVQTQRYSFPGYPCLYVGESVYACWEEMHRVDFDLCMISRVENQKDIGLLDMRIPDKNDFHKHVIRTLYFFPLLLSCMVVVSNRDDVFKPEYIIPQLVTEWVITHNDKPETKKNDALIYGIRYTSSLKTDEFEFPKSKLDNIALFPIDALGANGNDYCPKLVDNFSITNPTCNEFEKLKCGYDINLGKAGYDDKEFELFANYELSDFGQLEKRLRDTDKFKLYKMSN
;
A
#
# COMPACT_ATOMS: atom_id res chain seq x y z
N VAL A 1 4.10 -6.70 -0.91
CA VAL A 1 3.81 -7.97 -1.59
C VAL A 1 4.99 -8.34 -2.48
N HIS A 2 5.37 -9.60 -2.49
CA HIS A 2 6.43 -10.14 -3.35
C HIS A 2 5.98 -11.46 -3.97
N SER A 3 6.48 -11.81 -5.13
CA SER A 3 6.23 -13.11 -5.76
C SER A 3 7.54 -13.89 -5.90
N GLY A 4 7.49 -15.21 -5.79
CA GLY A 4 8.62 -16.09 -6.03
C GLY A 4 8.82 -17.20 -5.00
N THR A 5 9.73 -18.10 -5.29
CA THR A 5 10.06 -19.28 -4.44
C THR A 5 11.02 -19.00 -3.30
N LYS A 6 11.52 -17.75 -3.18
CA LYS A 6 12.45 -17.36 -2.11
C LYS A 6 11.69 -17.23 -0.79
N LYS A 7 12.26 -17.76 0.29
CA LYS A 7 11.74 -17.55 1.64
C LYS A 7 11.97 -16.09 2.04
N PHE A 8 10.89 -15.30 2.12
CA PHE A 8 10.91 -13.93 2.59
C PHE A 8 10.72 -13.88 4.11
N THR A 9 11.32 -12.90 4.75
CA THR A 9 11.14 -12.56 6.16
C THR A 9 10.39 -11.23 6.28
N TYR A 10 9.95 -10.88 7.48
CA TYR A 10 9.31 -9.58 7.72
C TYR A 10 10.18 -8.39 7.31
N LYS A 11 11.51 -8.50 7.39
CA LYS A 11 12.44 -7.45 6.94
C LYS A 11 12.39 -7.23 5.44
N ASP A 12 12.20 -8.28 4.66
CA ASP A 12 12.09 -8.19 3.19
C ASP A 12 10.78 -7.52 2.75
N MET A 13 9.79 -7.45 3.64
CA MET A 13 8.47 -6.84 3.38
C MET A 13 8.40 -5.36 3.77
N PHE A 14 9.47 -4.80 4.30
CA PHE A 14 9.58 -3.38 4.62
C PHE A 14 10.12 -2.58 3.43
N HIS A 15 10.43 -1.29 3.59
CA HIS A 15 11.04 -0.54 2.49
C HIS A 15 12.45 -1.08 2.17
N ILE A 16 12.90 -0.85 0.95
CA ILE A 16 14.24 -1.24 0.51
C ILE A 16 15.28 -0.59 1.43
N PRO A 17 16.23 -1.35 1.99
CA PRO A 17 17.28 -0.80 2.85
C PRO A 17 18.06 0.33 2.18
N PHE A 18 18.46 1.34 2.95
CA PHE A 18 19.24 2.47 2.40
C PHE A 18 20.56 2.05 1.76
N SER A 19 21.19 0.99 2.27
CA SER A 19 22.38 0.37 1.65
C SER A 19 22.12 -0.16 0.24
N LYS A 20 20.85 -0.48 -0.08
CA LYS A 20 20.42 -0.99 -1.40
C LYS A 20 19.60 0.01 -2.21
N ARG A 21 19.51 1.26 -1.79
CA ARG A 21 18.65 2.25 -2.45
C ARG A 21 18.90 2.45 -3.94
N GLY A 22 20.08 2.09 -4.44
CA GLY A 22 20.42 2.18 -5.85
C GLY A 22 19.54 1.33 -6.79
N ILE A 23 18.80 0.33 -6.25
CA ILE A 23 17.84 -0.46 -7.04
C ILE A 23 16.43 0.15 -7.09
N VAL A 24 16.18 1.21 -6.32
CA VAL A 24 14.86 1.89 -6.29
C VAL A 24 14.67 2.68 -7.57
N GLN A 25 13.67 2.27 -8.34
CA GLN A 25 13.29 2.93 -9.59
C GLN A 25 12.23 4.02 -9.36
N THR A 26 11.99 4.81 -10.41
CA THR A 26 10.89 5.80 -10.43
C THR A 26 9.54 5.12 -10.22
N GLN A 27 8.78 5.62 -9.23
CA GLN A 27 7.38 5.26 -8.99
C GLN A 27 6.54 6.52 -8.78
N ARG A 28 5.22 6.37 -8.68
CA ARG A 28 4.28 7.50 -8.63
C ARG A 28 4.67 8.53 -7.56
N TYR A 29 4.98 8.08 -6.35
CA TYR A 29 5.33 8.94 -5.21
C TYR A 29 6.76 8.70 -4.71
N SER A 30 7.66 8.16 -5.54
CA SER A 30 9.06 8.02 -5.16
C SER A 30 10.00 8.28 -6.32
N PHE A 31 11.14 8.88 -5.99
CA PHE A 31 12.24 9.13 -6.92
C PHE A 31 13.20 7.93 -6.97
N PRO A 32 14.03 7.82 -8.01
CA PRO A 32 15.14 6.88 -8.00
C PRO A 32 16.01 7.09 -6.75
N GLY A 33 16.26 6.00 -6.03
CA GLY A 33 17.06 6.03 -4.81
C GLY A 33 16.33 6.49 -3.54
N TYR A 34 15.02 6.81 -3.61
CA TYR A 34 14.19 7.18 -2.46
C TYR A 34 13.23 6.03 -2.11
N PRO A 35 13.55 5.16 -1.12
CA PRO A 35 12.85 3.92 -0.88
C PRO A 35 11.59 4.09 -0.04
N CYS A 36 10.47 4.43 -0.67
CA CYS A 36 9.17 4.47 0.00
C CYS A 36 8.66 3.06 0.34
N LEU A 37 7.91 2.94 1.42
CA LEU A 37 7.13 1.75 1.74
C LEU A 37 5.71 1.91 1.18
N TYR A 38 5.36 1.12 0.18
CA TYR A 38 4.01 1.09 -0.39
C TYR A 38 3.17 0.02 0.29
N VAL A 39 2.03 0.41 0.81
CA VAL A 39 1.06 -0.47 1.46
C VAL A 39 -0.34 -0.23 0.89
N GLY A 40 -1.13 -1.28 0.71
CA GLY A 40 -2.53 -1.19 0.33
C GLY A 40 -3.42 -1.38 1.54
N GLU A 41 -4.59 -0.76 1.56
CA GLU A 41 -5.59 -0.98 2.61
C GLU A 41 -6.26 -2.35 2.52
N SER A 42 -6.03 -3.05 1.41
CA SER A 42 -6.53 -4.41 1.20
C SER A 42 -5.50 -5.28 0.50
N VAL A 43 -5.64 -6.59 0.67
CA VAL A 43 -4.85 -7.57 -0.09
C VAL A 43 -5.12 -7.42 -1.58
N TYR A 44 -6.39 -7.14 -1.96
CA TYR A 44 -6.79 -6.91 -3.33
C TYR A 44 -6.09 -5.70 -3.96
N ALA A 45 -6.03 -4.54 -3.25
CA ALA A 45 -5.29 -3.38 -3.75
C ALA A 45 -3.82 -3.69 -4.02
N CYS A 46 -3.16 -4.41 -3.10
CA CYS A 46 -1.78 -4.83 -3.28
C CYS A 46 -1.60 -5.75 -4.50
N TRP A 47 -2.52 -6.69 -4.71
CA TRP A 47 -2.48 -7.62 -5.83
C TRP A 47 -2.69 -6.91 -7.18
N GLU A 48 -3.60 -5.94 -7.25
CA GLU A 48 -3.81 -5.09 -8.44
C GLU A 48 -2.55 -4.28 -8.77
N GLU A 49 -1.93 -3.65 -7.77
CA GLU A 49 -0.69 -2.88 -7.96
C GLU A 49 0.49 -3.77 -8.41
N MET A 50 0.47 -5.05 -8.04
CA MET A 50 1.43 -6.05 -8.51
C MET A 50 1.07 -6.64 -9.89
N HIS A 51 0.05 -6.06 -10.58
CA HIS A 51 -0.40 -6.48 -11.91
C HIS A 51 -0.92 -7.91 -11.95
N ARG A 52 -1.71 -8.27 -10.94
CA ARG A 52 -2.42 -9.55 -10.88
C ARG A 52 -1.48 -10.76 -11.05
N VAL A 53 -0.32 -10.71 -10.37
CA VAL A 53 0.56 -11.90 -10.28
C VAL A 53 -0.22 -13.09 -9.72
N ASP A 54 0.32 -14.30 -9.90
CA ASP A 54 -0.28 -15.49 -9.32
C ASP A 54 -0.54 -15.27 -7.82
N PHE A 55 -1.83 -15.21 -7.48
CA PHE A 55 -2.27 -14.85 -6.12
C PHE A 55 -1.85 -15.90 -5.09
N ASP A 56 -1.85 -17.17 -5.45
CA ASP A 56 -1.49 -18.24 -4.55
C ASP A 56 -0.02 -18.17 -4.12
N LEU A 57 0.85 -17.62 -4.98
CA LEU A 57 2.29 -17.40 -4.70
C LEU A 57 2.62 -15.99 -4.19
N CYS A 58 1.63 -15.13 -4.07
CA CYS A 58 1.80 -13.74 -3.64
C CYS A 58 2.12 -13.68 -2.15
N MET A 59 3.33 -13.26 -1.78
CA MET A 59 3.73 -13.12 -0.38
C MET A 59 3.21 -11.80 0.19
N ILE A 60 2.43 -11.87 1.24
CA ILE A 60 1.70 -10.75 1.84
C ILE A 60 2.01 -10.67 3.33
N SER A 61 2.22 -9.45 3.84
CA SER A 61 2.38 -9.15 5.25
C SER A 61 1.39 -8.08 5.68
N ARG A 62 0.91 -8.15 6.91
CA ARG A 62 0.18 -7.07 7.55
C ARG A 62 1.15 -6.08 8.17
N VAL A 63 0.95 -4.80 7.87
CA VAL A 63 1.64 -3.67 8.50
C VAL A 63 0.67 -2.98 9.44
N GLU A 64 1.09 -2.66 10.65
CA GLU A 64 0.26 -2.03 11.66
C GLU A 64 1.00 -0.82 12.25
N ASN A 65 0.34 0.34 12.25
CA ASN A 65 0.84 1.53 12.91
C ASN A 65 0.65 1.43 14.44
N GLN A 66 1.67 1.80 15.18
CA GLN A 66 1.65 1.80 16.65
C GLN A 66 1.17 3.13 17.24
N LYS A 67 1.14 4.18 16.43
CA LYS A 67 0.73 5.54 16.80
C LYS A 67 -0.03 6.17 15.65
N ASP A 68 -0.86 7.15 15.96
CA ASP A 68 -1.49 7.98 14.93
C ASP A 68 -0.42 8.73 14.13
N ILE A 69 -0.59 8.74 12.81
CA ILE A 69 0.31 9.39 11.87
C ILE A 69 -0.45 10.33 10.96
N GLY A 70 0.17 11.45 10.62
CA GLY A 70 -0.35 12.37 9.61
C GLY A 70 -0.12 11.81 8.18
N LEU A 71 -1.17 11.77 7.37
CA LEU A 71 -1.11 11.44 5.95
C LEU A 71 -1.71 12.57 5.12
N LEU A 72 -1.11 12.84 3.97
CA LEU A 72 -1.72 13.71 2.96
C LEU A 72 -2.73 12.89 2.16
N ASP A 73 -4.01 13.24 2.27
CA ASP A 73 -5.08 12.54 1.57
C ASP A 73 -5.27 13.11 0.17
N MET A 74 -4.91 12.30 -0.83
CA MET A 74 -5.01 12.60 -2.27
C MET A 74 -6.07 11.74 -2.96
N ARG A 75 -7.02 11.20 -2.21
CA ARG A 75 -8.16 10.48 -2.78
C ARG A 75 -9.19 11.46 -3.33
N ILE A 76 -9.97 11.00 -4.32
CA ILE A 76 -11.17 11.74 -4.73
C ILE A 76 -12.19 11.66 -3.60
N PRO A 77 -12.68 12.82 -3.10
CA PRO A 77 -13.72 12.86 -2.09
C PRO A 77 -14.97 12.09 -2.52
N ASP A 78 -15.61 11.42 -1.58
CA ASP A 78 -16.92 10.83 -1.83
C ASP A 78 -18.00 11.92 -2.04
N LYS A 79 -19.22 11.51 -2.41
CA LYS A 79 -20.32 12.47 -2.68
C LYS A 79 -20.63 13.35 -1.46
N ASN A 80 -20.57 12.79 -0.24
CA ASN A 80 -20.91 13.51 0.97
C ASN A 80 -19.82 14.53 1.32
N ASP A 81 -18.56 14.16 1.23
CA ASP A 81 -17.43 15.05 1.44
C ASP A 81 -17.34 16.13 0.36
N PHE A 82 -17.64 15.78 -0.89
CA PHE A 82 -17.76 16.76 -1.97
C PHE A 82 -18.80 17.82 -1.65
N HIS A 83 -20.01 17.44 -1.24
CA HIS A 83 -21.08 18.40 -0.89
C HIS A 83 -20.74 19.31 0.28
N LYS A 84 -20.03 18.78 1.28
CA LYS A 84 -19.61 19.59 2.45
C LYS A 84 -18.51 20.60 2.11
N HIS A 85 -17.65 20.31 1.15
CA HIS A 85 -16.43 21.06 0.88
C HIS A 85 -16.22 21.40 -0.61
N VAL A 86 -17.32 21.73 -1.34
CA VAL A 86 -17.33 21.93 -2.79
C VAL A 86 -16.22 22.85 -3.26
N ILE A 87 -16.10 24.06 -2.68
CA ILE A 87 -15.10 25.05 -3.12
C ILE A 87 -13.68 24.52 -2.93
N ARG A 88 -13.38 23.92 -1.79
CA ARG A 88 -12.09 23.32 -1.49
C ARG A 88 -11.78 22.19 -2.47
N THR A 89 -12.75 21.31 -2.70
CA THR A 89 -12.59 20.17 -3.62
C THR A 89 -12.33 20.64 -5.04
N LEU A 90 -13.10 21.60 -5.55
CA LEU A 90 -12.90 22.15 -6.89
C LEU A 90 -11.52 22.82 -7.04
N TYR A 91 -11.03 23.48 -6.00
CA TYR A 91 -9.70 24.11 -6.02
C TYR A 91 -8.57 23.08 -6.13
N PHE A 92 -8.67 21.95 -5.42
CA PHE A 92 -7.64 20.89 -5.46
C PHE A 92 -7.87 19.83 -6.55
N PHE A 93 -9.03 19.84 -7.20
CA PHE A 93 -9.41 18.82 -8.17
C PHE A 93 -8.40 18.63 -9.32
N PRO A 94 -7.84 19.69 -9.94
CA PRO A 94 -6.83 19.53 -10.99
C PRO A 94 -5.57 18.79 -10.49
N LEU A 95 -5.14 19.05 -9.25
CA LEU A 95 -4.01 18.36 -8.63
C LEU A 95 -4.33 16.89 -8.40
N LEU A 96 -5.52 16.58 -7.85
CA LEU A 96 -5.95 15.20 -7.63
C LEU A 96 -6.00 14.41 -8.94
N LEU A 97 -6.60 14.99 -9.99
CA LEU A 97 -6.66 14.37 -11.31
C LEU A 97 -5.25 14.11 -11.88
N SER A 98 -4.35 15.09 -11.78
CA SER A 98 -2.97 14.94 -12.27
C SER A 98 -2.23 13.80 -11.57
N CYS A 99 -2.53 13.56 -10.29
CA CYS A 99 -1.95 12.45 -9.53
C CYS A 99 -2.56 11.07 -9.86
N MET A 100 -3.68 11.04 -10.58
CA MET A 100 -4.37 9.80 -10.95
C MET A 100 -4.10 9.35 -12.39
N VAL A 101 -3.36 10.13 -13.18
CA VAL A 101 -3.05 9.77 -14.57
C VAL A 101 -2.38 8.40 -14.62
N VAL A 102 -2.89 7.52 -15.47
CA VAL A 102 -2.33 6.18 -15.69
C VAL A 102 -1.11 6.31 -16.57
N VAL A 103 -0.05 5.60 -16.22
CA VAL A 103 1.19 5.57 -17.01
C VAL A 103 0.96 4.91 -18.35
N SER A 104 1.34 5.60 -19.43
CA SER A 104 1.15 5.14 -20.81
C SER A 104 2.02 3.94 -21.13
N ASN A 105 3.28 3.95 -20.71
CA ASN A 105 4.21 2.83 -20.85
C ASN A 105 4.99 2.62 -19.55
N ARG A 106 4.84 1.46 -18.95
CA ARG A 106 5.42 1.11 -17.65
C ARG A 106 6.91 0.81 -17.70
N ASP A 107 7.40 0.41 -18.86
CA ASP A 107 8.81 0.06 -19.07
C ASP A 107 9.68 1.29 -19.32
N ASP A 108 9.07 2.45 -19.56
CA ASP A 108 9.80 3.68 -19.75
C ASP A 108 10.54 4.08 -18.45
N VAL A 109 11.79 4.49 -18.62
CA VAL A 109 12.61 5.02 -17.51
C VAL A 109 12.04 6.34 -17.01
N PHE A 110 11.62 7.21 -17.92
CA PHE A 110 10.97 8.49 -17.62
C PHE A 110 9.46 8.38 -17.81
N LYS A 111 8.71 8.73 -16.77
CA LYS A 111 7.24 8.69 -16.74
C LYS A 111 6.71 10.09 -16.48
N PRO A 112 6.31 10.83 -17.53
CA PRO A 112 5.81 12.21 -17.37
C PRO A 112 4.59 12.29 -16.45
N GLU A 113 3.77 11.22 -16.38
CA GLU A 113 2.61 11.12 -15.50
C GLU A 113 2.99 11.16 -14.00
N TYR A 114 4.25 10.88 -13.67
CA TYR A 114 4.74 10.90 -12.29
C TYR A 114 5.33 12.24 -11.85
N ILE A 115 5.48 13.21 -12.76
CA ILE A 115 6.05 14.51 -12.43
C ILE A 115 5.24 15.19 -11.30
N ILE A 116 3.93 15.33 -11.48
CA ILE A 116 3.08 15.99 -10.48
C ILE A 116 3.03 15.23 -9.15
N PRO A 117 2.78 13.90 -9.10
CA PRO A 117 2.87 13.13 -7.87
C PRO A 117 4.23 13.28 -7.15
N GLN A 118 5.33 13.28 -7.89
CA GLN A 118 6.67 13.45 -7.32
C GLN A 118 6.90 14.86 -6.78
N LEU A 119 6.39 15.91 -7.43
CA LEU A 119 6.41 17.26 -6.88
C LEU A 119 5.62 17.36 -5.57
N VAL A 120 4.51 16.64 -5.44
CA VAL A 120 3.78 16.54 -4.15
C VAL A 120 4.63 15.84 -3.09
N THR A 121 5.35 14.79 -3.46
CA THR A 121 6.30 14.12 -2.55
C THR A 121 7.42 15.06 -2.11
N GLU A 122 8.02 15.80 -3.04
CA GLU A 122 9.06 16.81 -2.73
C GLU A 122 8.52 17.90 -1.79
N TRP A 123 7.29 18.36 -2.04
CA TRP A 123 6.64 19.30 -1.15
C TRP A 123 6.48 18.73 0.28
N VAL A 124 6.07 17.46 0.44
CA VAL A 124 5.97 16.82 1.75
C VAL A 124 7.33 16.73 2.43
N ILE A 125 8.38 16.34 1.71
CA ILE A 125 9.75 16.28 2.24
C ILE A 125 10.16 17.66 2.76
N THR A 126 10.00 18.69 1.92
CA THR A 126 10.33 20.08 2.27
C THR A 126 9.50 20.58 3.46
N HIS A 127 8.22 20.19 3.53
CA HIS A 127 7.35 20.51 4.66
C HIS A 127 7.86 19.87 5.96
N ASN A 128 8.23 18.60 5.91
CA ASN A 128 8.75 17.88 7.07
C ASN A 128 10.09 18.42 7.57
N ASP A 129 10.89 19.02 6.70
CA ASP A 129 12.19 19.60 7.06
C ASP A 129 12.10 20.95 7.77
N LYS A 130 10.93 21.59 7.76
CA LYS A 130 10.73 22.87 8.45
C LYS A 130 10.87 22.72 9.96
N PRO A 131 11.58 23.64 10.64
CA PRO A 131 11.75 23.60 12.10
C PRO A 131 10.42 23.59 12.87
N GLU A 132 9.41 24.34 12.38
CA GLU A 132 8.09 24.41 12.99
C GLU A 132 7.36 23.06 12.94
N THR A 133 7.45 22.36 11.82
CA THR A 133 6.84 21.04 11.62
C THR A 133 7.47 20.03 12.57
N LYS A 134 8.80 20.01 12.67
CA LYS A 134 9.55 19.12 13.58
C LYS A 134 9.25 19.41 15.05
N LYS A 135 9.16 20.70 15.42
CA LYS A 135 8.86 21.14 16.80
C LYS A 135 7.44 20.76 17.24
N ASN A 136 6.47 20.85 16.34
CA ASN A 136 5.06 20.59 16.64
C ASN A 136 4.66 19.12 16.41
N ASP A 137 5.60 18.25 16.05
CA ASP A 137 5.36 16.86 15.65
C ASP A 137 4.27 16.70 14.58
N ALA A 138 4.20 17.70 13.67
CA ALA A 138 3.21 17.78 12.59
C ALA A 138 3.72 17.12 11.29
N LEU A 139 4.46 16.02 11.43
CA LEU A 139 5.06 15.31 10.31
C LEU A 139 4.01 14.63 9.44
N ILE A 140 4.19 14.70 8.12
CA ILE A 140 3.42 13.96 7.13
C ILE A 140 4.21 12.69 6.78
N TYR A 141 3.71 11.54 7.21
CA TYR A 141 4.39 10.25 7.02
C TYR A 141 4.23 9.68 5.62
N GLY A 142 3.29 10.16 4.85
CA GLY A 142 3.05 9.64 3.51
C GLY A 142 1.82 10.23 2.84
N ILE A 143 1.50 9.66 1.69
CA ILE A 143 0.35 10.04 0.86
C ILE A 143 -0.60 8.85 0.77
N ARG A 144 -1.90 9.09 1.07
CA ARG A 144 -2.99 8.15 0.82
C ARG A 144 -3.65 8.50 -0.51
N TYR A 145 -3.83 7.50 -1.38
CA TYR A 145 -4.39 7.69 -2.70
C TYR A 145 -5.18 6.46 -3.15
N THR A 146 -6.14 6.64 -4.03
CA THR A 146 -6.86 5.53 -4.64
C THR A 146 -6.08 5.01 -5.85
N SER A 147 -5.97 3.70 -6.02
CA SER A 147 -5.35 3.09 -7.19
C SER A 147 -6.00 3.62 -8.47
N SER A 148 -5.18 3.97 -9.45
CA SER A 148 -5.63 4.38 -10.78
C SER A 148 -5.88 3.17 -11.72
N LEU A 149 -5.63 1.96 -11.23
CA LEU A 149 -5.92 0.74 -11.97
C LEU A 149 -7.42 0.52 -11.97
N LYS A 150 -8.02 0.50 -13.17
CA LYS A 150 -9.45 0.23 -13.33
C LYS A 150 -9.69 -1.25 -13.09
N THR A 151 -10.68 -1.53 -12.24
CA THR A 151 -11.18 -2.87 -12.01
C THR A 151 -12.65 -2.89 -12.39
N ASP A 152 -12.92 -3.17 -13.66
CA ASP A 152 -14.30 -3.31 -14.16
C ASP A 152 -14.89 -4.70 -13.86
N GLU A 153 -14.06 -5.63 -13.32
CA GLU A 153 -14.43 -7.03 -13.13
C GLU A 153 -15.04 -7.36 -11.77
N PHE A 154 -14.76 -6.54 -10.74
CA PHE A 154 -15.27 -6.78 -9.39
C PHE A 154 -15.88 -5.52 -8.80
N GLU A 155 -17.11 -5.59 -8.31
CA GLU A 155 -17.80 -4.49 -7.61
C GLU A 155 -17.36 -4.37 -6.14
N PHE A 156 -16.05 -4.42 -5.89
CA PHE A 156 -15.55 -4.24 -4.54
C PHE A 156 -15.68 -2.78 -4.07
N PRO A 157 -15.89 -2.55 -2.77
CA PRO A 157 -15.95 -1.20 -2.23
C PRO A 157 -14.71 -0.38 -2.61
N LYS A 158 -14.89 0.86 -3.05
CA LYS A 158 -13.78 1.76 -3.45
C LYS A 158 -12.69 1.91 -2.38
N SER A 159 -13.07 1.85 -1.10
CA SER A 159 -12.13 1.85 0.01
C SER A 159 -11.13 0.68 -0.01
N LYS A 160 -11.46 -0.39 -0.71
CA LYS A 160 -10.55 -1.54 -0.88
C LYS A 160 -9.48 -1.33 -1.96
N LEU A 161 -9.49 -0.17 -2.63
CA LEU A 161 -8.51 0.20 -3.66
C LEU A 161 -7.56 1.31 -3.18
N ASP A 162 -7.64 1.70 -1.92
CA ASP A 162 -6.78 2.73 -1.37
C ASP A 162 -5.37 2.19 -1.07
N ASN A 163 -4.39 3.00 -1.39
CA ASN A 163 -2.99 2.73 -1.16
C ASN A 163 -2.35 3.87 -0.37
N ILE A 164 -1.26 3.57 0.30
CA ILE A 164 -0.46 4.54 1.04
C ILE A 164 0.99 4.40 0.63
N ALA A 165 1.62 5.50 0.22
CA ALA A 165 3.06 5.60 0.05
C ALA A 165 3.64 6.25 1.31
N LEU A 166 4.32 5.47 2.14
CA LEU A 166 5.00 5.95 3.35
C LEU A 166 6.43 6.37 3.03
N PHE A 167 6.81 7.55 3.49
CA PHE A 167 8.07 8.19 3.15
C PHE A 167 9.14 7.91 4.20
N PRO A 168 10.39 7.64 3.78
CA PRO A 168 11.52 7.59 4.69
C PRO A 168 11.87 9.02 5.14
N ILE A 169 11.32 9.43 6.28
CA ILE A 169 11.61 10.74 6.90
C ILE A 169 13.06 10.77 7.36
N ASP A 170 13.76 11.89 7.10
CA ASP A 170 15.19 12.05 7.39
C ASP A 170 16.09 11.04 6.65
N ALA A 171 15.67 10.59 5.45
CA ALA A 171 16.40 9.58 4.66
C ALA A 171 17.84 9.96 4.31
N LEU A 172 18.14 11.26 4.23
CA LEU A 172 19.50 11.78 3.97
C LEU A 172 20.39 11.70 5.22
N GLY A 173 19.79 11.62 6.40
CA GLY A 173 20.48 11.54 7.68
C GLY A 173 20.47 10.14 8.33
N ALA A 174 20.41 9.08 7.54
CA ALA A 174 20.23 7.71 8.02
C ALA A 174 21.34 7.18 8.98
N ASN A 175 22.38 7.95 9.25
CA ASN A 175 23.40 7.70 10.29
C ASN A 175 23.84 6.22 10.42
N GLY A 176 23.98 5.52 9.27
CA GLY A 176 24.35 4.10 9.24
C GLY A 176 23.20 3.12 9.42
N ASN A 177 21.95 3.58 9.59
CA ASN A 177 20.77 2.73 9.65
C ASN A 177 20.34 2.27 8.26
N ASP A 178 19.95 1.01 8.13
CA ASP A 178 19.43 0.47 6.87
C ASP A 178 17.96 0.83 6.64
N TYR A 179 17.22 1.09 7.71
CA TYR A 179 15.81 1.44 7.66
C TYR A 179 15.54 2.82 8.28
N CYS A 180 14.49 3.49 7.83
CA CYS A 180 14.06 4.77 8.37
C CYS A 180 13.65 4.64 9.85
N PRO A 181 14.34 5.28 10.80
CA PRO A 181 14.03 5.15 12.23
C PRO A 181 12.59 5.54 12.56
N LYS A 182 12.06 6.60 11.94
CA LYS A 182 10.68 7.06 12.15
C LYS A 182 9.64 6.02 11.73
N LEU A 183 9.88 5.30 10.62
CA LEU A 183 9.00 4.21 10.19
C LEU A 183 9.18 2.97 11.08
N VAL A 184 10.42 2.64 11.46
CA VAL A 184 10.73 1.53 12.38
C VAL A 184 10.02 1.71 13.73
N ASP A 185 10.01 2.94 14.26
CA ASP A 185 9.41 3.25 15.56
C ASP A 185 7.86 3.23 15.50
N ASN A 186 7.29 3.53 14.35
CA ASN A 186 5.84 3.67 14.19
C ASN A 186 5.13 2.44 13.67
N PHE A 187 5.83 1.50 13.04
CA PHE A 187 5.20 0.35 12.41
C PHE A 187 5.72 -0.99 12.92
N SER A 188 4.81 -1.94 13.02
CA SER A 188 5.10 -3.35 13.20
C SER A 188 4.60 -4.14 12.00
N ILE A 189 5.22 -5.27 11.72
CA ILE A 189 4.93 -6.07 10.52
C ILE A 189 4.91 -7.56 10.84
N THR A 190 4.03 -8.31 10.20
CA THR A 190 3.99 -9.77 10.33
C THR A 190 5.02 -10.43 9.40
N ASN A 191 5.42 -11.66 9.71
CA ASN A 191 6.08 -12.48 8.69
C ASN A 191 5.14 -12.66 7.49
N PRO A 192 5.69 -12.70 6.27
CA PRO A 192 4.90 -12.89 5.08
C PRO A 192 4.33 -14.30 4.99
N THR A 193 3.14 -14.39 4.41
CA THR A 193 2.48 -15.63 4.03
C THR A 193 1.85 -15.49 2.65
N CYS A 194 1.41 -16.58 2.04
CA CYS A 194 0.68 -16.58 0.79
C CYS A 194 -0.62 -17.41 0.92
N ASN A 195 -1.52 -17.23 -0.04
CA ASN A 195 -2.83 -17.88 -0.02
C ASN A 195 -2.71 -19.41 -0.03
N GLU A 196 -1.86 -19.98 -0.89
CA GLU A 196 -1.60 -21.42 -0.94
C GLU A 196 -1.12 -21.97 0.40
N PHE A 197 -0.15 -21.32 1.03
CA PHE A 197 0.40 -21.75 2.32
C PHE A 197 -0.64 -21.71 3.43
N GLU A 198 -1.52 -20.69 3.46
CA GLU A 198 -2.57 -20.59 4.45
C GLU A 198 -3.70 -21.64 4.21
N LYS A 199 -4.02 -21.95 2.95
CA LYS A 199 -4.93 -23.04 2.60
C LYS A 199 -4.39 -24.39 3.08
N LEU A 200 -3.11 -24.67 2.88
CA LEU A 200 -2.46 -25.91 3.33
C LEU A 200 -2.46 -26.04 4.86
N LYS A 201 -2.28 -24.94 5.59
CA LYS A 201 -2.31 -24.97 7.07
C LYS A 201 -3.71 -25.29 7.64
N CYS A 202 -4.76 -24.85 6.97
CA CYS A 202 -6.13 -25.03 7.47
C CYS A 202 -6.69 -26.45 7.26
N GLY A 203 -5.90 -27.34 6.59
CA GLY A 203 -6.43 -28.63 6.17
C GLY A 203 -7.62 -28.44 5.23
N TYR A 204 -7.72 -29.17 4.16
CA TYR A 204 -8.73 -29.07 3.11
C TYR A 204 -10.18 -29.21 3.64
N ASP A 205 -10.73 -28.20 4.26
CA ASP A 205 -12.14 -28.16 4.66
C ASP A 205 -13.00 -27.19 3.82
N ILE A 206 -12.51 -26.85 2.63
CA ILE A 206 -13.36 -26.21 1.64
C ILE A 206 -13.44 -27.13 0.42
N ASN A 207 -14.21 -28.19 0.53
CA ASN A 207 -14.93 -28.76 -0.59
C ASN A 207 -16.00 -27.73 -1.01
N LEU A 208 -15.58 -26.62 -1.62
CA LEU A 208 -16.43 -25.92 -2.57
C LEU A 208 -16.58 -26.88 -3.75
N GLY A 209 -17.60 -27.76 -3.64
CA GLY A 209 -17.98 -28.65 -4.71
C GLY A 209 -18.03 -27.85 -6.01
N LYS A 210 -17.63 -28.46 -7.11
CA LYS A 210 -17.92 -27.99 -8.46
C LYS A 210 -19.43 -27.91 -8.63
N ALA A 211 -20.06 -26.89 -8.03
CA ALA A 211 -21.44 -26.52 -8.28
C ALA A 211 -21.45 -25.62 -9.50
N GLY A 212 -22.35 -25.88 -10.43
CA GLY A 212 -22.57 -24.99 -11.57
C GLY A 212 -22.96 -23.59 -11.08
N TYR A 213 -22.56 -22.58 -11.81
CA TYR A 213 -22.82 -21.17 -11.50
C TYR A 213 -24.33 -20.95 -11.29
N ASP A 214 -24.72 -20.81 -10.02
CA ASP A 214 -26.06 -20.37 -9.61
C ASP A 214 -25.95 -18.89 -9.20
N ASP A 215 -27.03 -18.11 -9.33
CA ASP A 215 -27.07 -16.68 -8.99
C ASP A 215 -26.53 -16.37 -7.58
N LYS A 216 -26.59 -17.32 -6.65
CA LYS A 216 -26.00 -17.22 -5.31
C LYS A 216 -24.49 -17.24 -5.29
N GLU A 217 -23.83 -17.88 -6.26
CA GLU A 217 -22.37 -17.86 -6.37
C GLU A 217 -21.87 -16.49 -6.86
N PHE A 218 -22.64 -15.81 -7.70
CA PHE A 218 -22.34 -14.44 -8.13
C PHE A 218 -22.36 -13.46 -6.94
N GLU A 219 -23.32 -13.59 -6.02
CA GLU A 219 -23.34 -12.81 -4.76
C GLU A 219 -22.13 -13.11 -3.86
N LEU A 220 -21.64 -14.36 -3.84
CA LEU A 220 -20.44 -14.74 -3.10
C LEU A 220 -19.17 -14.06 -3.65
N PHE A 221 -19.04 -13.97 -4.97
CA PHE A 221 -17.92 -13.26 -5.59
C PHE A 221 -18.02 -11.74 -5.44
N ALA A 222 -19.20 -11.17 -5.35
CA ALA A 222 -19.43 -9.75 -5.09
C ALA A 222 -19.10 -9.35 -3.64
N ASN A 223 -19.06 -10.31 -2.71
CA ASN A 223 -18.73 -10.03 -1.31
C ASN A 223 -17.23 -10.19 -1.06
N TYR A 224 -16.53 -9.06 -0.89
CA TYR A 224 -15.10 -9.03 -0.61
C TYR A 224 -14.68 -9.92 0.56
N GLU A 225 -15.44 -9.93 1.66
CA GLU A 225 -15.11 -10.68 2.88
C GLU A 225 -15.14 -12.21 2.67
N LEU A 226 -15.87 -12.68 1.68
CA LEU A 226 -15.95 -14.11 1.31
C LEU A 226 -14.92 -14.49 0.24
N SER A 227 -14.34 -13.53 -0.45
CA SER A 227 -13.29 -13.76 -1.44
C SER A 227 -12.01 -14.29 -0.79
N ASP A 228 -11.14 -14.92 -1.58
CA ASP A 228 -9.80 -15.34 -1.13
C ASP A 228 -8.99 -14.17 -0.55
N PHE A 229 -9.17 -12.97 -1.09
CA PHE A 229 -8.55 -11.74 -0.58
C PHE A 229 -9.00 -11.42 0.84
N GLY A 230 -10.31 -11.35 1.07
CA GLY A 230 -10.89 -11.06 2.39
C GLY A 230 -10.58 -12.15 3.41
N GLN A 231 -10.61 -13.43 3.00
CA GLN A 231 -10.24 -14.54 3.86
C GLN A 231 -8.77 -14.49 4.28
N LEU A 232 -7.87 -14.14 3.37
CA LEU A 232 -6.45 -13.97 3.70
C LEU A 232 -6.23 -12.77 4.63
N GLU A 233 -6.92 -11.65 4.42
CA GLU A 233 -6.88 -10.51 5.35
C GLU A 233 -7.35 -10.89 6.75
N LYS A 234 -8.45 -11.61 6.85
CA LYS A 234 -9.00 -12.08 8.14
C LYS A 234 -7.99 -12.96 8.89
N ARG A 235 -7.30 -13.85 8.18
CA ARG A 235 -6.24 -14.69 8.78
C ARG A 235 -5.06 -13.88 9.26
N LEU A 236 -4.59 -12.90 8.46
CA LEU A 236 -3.48 -12.02 8.82
C LEU A 236 -3.79 -11.13 10.04
N ARG A 237 -5.07 -10.90 10.37
CA ARG A 237 -5.51 -10.19 11.57
C ARG A 237 -5.48 -11.05 12.84
N ASP A 238 -5.40 -12.37 12.70
CA ASP A 238 -5.31 -13.30 13.84
C ASP A 238 -3.93 -13.16 14.51
N THR A 239 -3.89 -12.44 15.64
CA THR A 239 -2.65 -12.14 16.37
C THR A 239 -2.04 -13.36 17.04
N ASP A 240 -2.81 -14.42 17.28
CA ASP A 240 -2.31 -15.66 17.86
C ASP A 240 -1.47 -16.44 16.84
N LYS A 241 -1.82 -16.31 15.55
CA LYS A 241 -1.12 -16.98 14.44
C LYS A 241 -0.03 -16.10 13.81
N PHE A 242 -0.25 -14.78 13.76
CA PHE A 242 0.63 -13.82 13.09
C PHE A 242 1.18 -12.81 14.08
N LYS A 243 2.34 -13.13 14.65
CA LYS A 243 3.08 -12.24 15.53
C LYS A 243 3.54 -10.99 14.77
N LEU A 244 3.33 -9.83 15.36
CA LEU A 244 3.89 -8.56 14.91
C LEU A 244 5.33 -8.41 15.38
N TYR A 245 6.19 -8.08 14.45
CA TYR A 245 7.61 -7.82 14.69
C TYR A 245 7.87 -6.32 14.53
N LYS A 246 8.58 -5.75 15.50
CA LYS A 246 9.20 -4.44 15.30
C LYS A 246 10.42 -4.60 14.42
N MET A 247 10.57 -3.67 13.47
CA MET A 247 11.81 -3.59 12.71
C MET A 247 12.95 -3.20 13.64
N SER A 248 14.14 -3.70 13.35
CA SER A 248 15.37 -3.28 14.00
C SER A 248 16.40 -2.92 12.94
N ASN A 249 17.07 -1.80 13.14
CA ASN A 249 18.19 -1.38 12.31
C ASN A 249 19.42 -2.25 12.59
#